data_73e9fee915f6391f173c72b436b32c68
#
_entry.id   73e9fee915f6391f173c72b436b32c68
#
_cell.length_a   1.000
_cell.length_b   1.000
_cell.length_c   1.000
_cell.angle_alpha   90.00
_cell.angle_beta   90.00
_cell.angle_gamma   90.00
#
_symmetry.space_group_name_H-M   'P 1'
#
loop_
_entity.id
_entity.type
_entity.pdbx_description
1 polymer ?
#
loop_
_entity_poly.entity_id
_entity_poly.type
_entity_poly.pdbx_seq_one_letter_code
_entity_poly.pdbx_strand_id
1 'polypeptide(L)'
;EDLPFQFFATSSIDALVHSVESSLSPKGNETTRMFGYKAIEMILKGYMEIRDHGQEARISLMKDFLMAANYAGIAFGNAGCAAVHALSYPLGAKYHVAHGESNYAMFTGVLNNYMEIKSDGEIARLNKFMAEILGCDVDVVYAELEKLLNVMIPKKALHEYGVTEAELEEFTD
;
A
#
# COMPACT_ATOMS: atom_id res chain seq x y z
N GLU A 1 13.03 16.30 -8.52
CA GLU A 1 14.33 15.64 -8.48
C GLU A 1 14.95 15.68 -7.07
N ASP A 2 14.77 16.77 -6.32
CA ASP A 2 15.36 17.00 -5.00
C ASP A 2 14.59 16.38 -3.82
N LEU A 3 13.54 15.60 -4.09
CA LEU A 3 12.78 14.93 -3.03
C LEU A 3 13.62 13.80 -2.40
N PRO A 4 13.92 13.84 -1.08
CA PRO A 4 14.64 12.75 -0.42
C PRO A 4 13.91 11.41 -0.60
N PHE A 5 14.68 10.31 -0.73
CA PHE A 5 14.11 9.00 -1.02
C PHE A 5 13.06 8.55 0.00
N GLN A 6 13.26 8.84 1.27
CA GLN A 6 12.29 8.47 2.31
C GLN A 6 10.91 9.12 2.08
N PHE A 7 10.85 10.39 1.69
CA PHE A 7 9.58 11.05 1.41
C PHE A 7 8.92 10.52 0.12
N PHE A 8 9.73 10.22 -0.89
CA PHE A 8 9.24 9.55 -2.09
C PHE A 8 8.66 8.18 -1.74
N ALA A 9 9.35 7.38 -0.96
CA ALA A 9 8.94 6.03 -0.59
C ALA A 9 7.64 6.06 0.24
N THR A 10 7.55 6.89 1.29
CA THR A 10 6.33 7.00 2.11
C THR A 10 5.13 7.47 1.29
N SER A 11 5.31 8.50 0.43
CA SER A 11 4.21 9.03 -0.39
C SER A 11 3.73 8.03 -1.44
N SER A 12 4.64 7.28 -2.06
CA SER A 12 4.28 6.31 -3.08
C SER A 12 3.65 5.04 -2.48
N ILE A 13 4.07 4.63 -1.29
CA ILE A 13 3.41 3.55 -0.53
C ILE A 13 1.99 3.96 -0.14
N ASP A 14 1.78 5.20 0.30
CA ASP A 14 0.46 5.73 0.59
C ASP A 14 -0.47 5.67 -0.65
N ALA A 15 0.03 6.10 -1.81
CA ALA A 15 -0.71 5.98 -3.07
C ALA A 15 -1.03 4.51 -3.44
N LEU A 16 -0.14 3.57 -3.16
CA LEU A 16 -0.41 2.14 -3.35
C LEU A 16 -1.53 1.67 -2.44
N VAL A 17 -1.47 2.01 -1.15
CA VAL A 17 -2.51 1.64 -0.17
C VAL A 17 -3.86 2.23 -0.55
N HIS A 18 -3.92 3.50 -0.94
CA HIS A 18 -5.13 4.14 -1.47
C HIS A 18 -5.73 3.34 -2.64
N SER A 19 -4.88 2.92 -3.58
CA SER A 19 -5.30 2.19 -4.77
C SER A 19 -5.85 0.79 -4.44
N VAL A 20 -5.21 0.09 -3.51
CA VAL A 20 -5.63 -1.24 -3.06
C VAL A 20 -6.95 -1.14 -2.28
N GLU A 21 -7.03 -0.29 -1.27
CA GLU A 21 -8.23 -0.17 -0.44
C GLU A 21 -9.45 0.33 -1.23
N SER A 22 -9.26 1.33 -2.11
CA SER A 22 -10.36 1.82 -2.95
C SER A 22 -10.84 0.78 -3.96
N SER A 23 -9.95 -0.09 -4.44
CA SER A 23 -10.32 -1.20 -5.33
C SER A 23 -11.13 -2.28 -4.62
N LEU A 24 -10.86 -2.51 -3.32
CA LEU A 24 -11.60 -3.46 -2.47
C LEU A 24 -12.88 -2.85 -1.88
N SER A 25 -13.03 -1.53 -1.92
CA SER A 25 -14.15 -0.83 -1.30
C SER A 25 -15.50 -1.28 -1.88
N PRO A 26 -16.53 -1.52 -1.04
CA PRO A 26 -17.89 -1.77 -1.50
C PRO A 26 -18.51 -0.58 -2.25
N LYS A 27 -17.96 0.64 -2.08
CA LYS A 27 -18.36 1.83 -2.84
C LYS A 27 -17.67 1.92 -4.20
N GLY A 28 -16.69 1.03 -4.46
CA GLY A 28 -15.97 0.97 -5.74
C GLY A 28 -16.87 0.53 -6.88
N ASN A 29 -16.59 1.04 -8.06
CA ASN A 29 -17.22 0.69 -9.32
C ASN A 29 -16.17 0.43 -10.40
N GLU A 30 -16.58 0.05 -11.62
CA GLU A 30 -15.65 -0.25 -12.72
C GLU A 30 -14.68 0.91 -13.00
N THR A 31 -15.15 2.15 -12.96
CA THR A 31 -14.31 3.32 -13.22
C THR A 31 -13.26 3.52 -12.13
N THR A 32 -13.66 3.46 -10.86
CA THR A 32 -12.71 3.62 -9.73
C THR A 32 -11.70 2.48 -9.71
N ARG A 33 -12.12 1.25 -9.99
CA ARG A 33 -11.22 0.09 -10.08
C ARG A 33 -10.25 0.20 -11.25
N MET A 34 -10.70 0.70 -12.41
CA MET A 34 -9.80 0.93 -13.55
C MET A 34 -8.63 1.84 -13.15
N PHE A 35 -8.89 2.95 -12.45
CA PHE A 35 -7.83 3.84 -11.97
C PHE A 35 -6.98 3.19 -10.86
N GLY A 36 -7.61 2.53 -9.90
CA GLY A 36 -6.91 1.85 -8.81
C GLY A 36 -5.96 0.76 -9.30
N TYR A 37 -6.42 -0.13 -10.17
CA TYR A 37 -5.60 -1.18 -10.76
C TYR A 37 -4.45 -0.62 -11.61
N LYS A 38 -4.72 0.47 -12.37
CA LYS A 38 -3.65 1.12 -13.15
C LYS A 38 -2.60 1.75 -12.26
N ALA A 39 -2.98 2.37 -11.16
CA ALA A 39 -2.04 2.92 -10.18
C ALA A 39 -1.21 1.82 -9.53
N ILE A 40 -1.82 0.71 -9.10
CA ILE A 40 -1.12 -0.46 -8.53
C ILE A 40 -0.08 -0.99 -9.52
N GLU A 41 -0.46 -1.20 -10.78
CA GLU A 41 0.47 -1.68 -11.83
C GLU A 41 1.68 -0.77 -11.96
N MET A 42 1.44 0.55 -12.09
CA MET A 42 2.52 1.52 -12.29
C MET A 42 3.46 1.59 -11.09
N ILE A 43 2.92 1.59 -9.87
CA ILE A 43 3.71 1.67 -8.64
C ILE A 43 4.54 0.39 -8.45
N LEU A 44 3.93 -0.79 -8.57
CA LEU A 44 4.65 -2.05 -8.39
C LEU A 44 5.77 -2.23 -9.43
N LYS A 45 5.50 -1.94 -10.70
CA LYS A 45 6.54 -1.97 -11.75
C LYS A 45 7.66 -0.96 -11.46
N GLY A 46 7.32 0.24 -11.01
CA GLY A 46 8.30 1.24 -10.62
C GLY A 46 9.17 0.79 -9.43
N TYR A 47 8.59 0.11 -8.44
CA TYR A 47 9.36 -0.46 -7.33
C TYR A 47 10.28 -1.60 -7.76
N MET A 48 9.86 -2.43 -8.73
CA MET A 48 10.73 -3.45 -9.30
C MET A 48 11.93 -2.84 -10.00
N GLU A 49 11.74 -1.77 -10.77
CA GLU A 49 12.86 -1.01 -11.39
C GLU A 49 13.80 -0.41 -10.34
N ILE A 50 13.27 0.14 -9.25
CA ILE A 50 14.07 0.66 -8.15
C ILE A 50 14.83 -0.46 -7.42
N ARG A 51 14.22 -1.61 -7.21
CA ARG A 51 14.87 -2.80 -6.64
C ARG A 51 16.07 -3.25 -7.48
N ASP A 52 15.88 -3.27 -8.80
CA ASP A 52 16.85 -3.86 -9.72
C ASP A 52 17.97 -2.88 -10.11
N HIS A 53 17.69 -1.56 -10.08
CA HIS A 53 18.61 -0.52 -10.56
C HIS A 53 19.03 0.50 -9.48
N GLY A 54 18.54 0.36 -8.24
CA GLY A 54 18.84 1.25 -7.12
C GLY A 54 17.93 2.47 -7.03
N GLN A 55 18.06 3.20 -5.91
CA GLN A 55 17.14 4.28 -5.54
C GLN A 55 17.07 5.43 -6.56
N GLU A 56 18.14 5.68 -7.28
CA GLU A 56 18.21 6.77 -8.28
C GLU A 56 17.36 6.50 -9.52
N ALA A 57 16.98 5.23 -9.79
CA ALA A 57 16.07 4.89 -10.86
C ALA A 57 14.71 5.62 -10.74
N ARG A 58 14.31 6.00 -9.50
CA ARG A 58 13.09 6.78 -9.26
C ARG A 58 13.03 8.09 -10.04
N ILE A 59 14.18 8.71 -10.34
CA ILE A 59 14.25 10.03 -11.00
C ILE A 59 13.62 9.95 -12.40
N SER A 60 13.97 8.94 -13.17
CA SER A 60 13.38 8.71 -14.50
C SER A 60 11.92 8.29 -14.46
N LEU A 61 11.47 7.68 -13.34
CA LEU A 61 10.11 7.18 -13.11
C LEU A 61 9.20 8.20 -12.42
N MET A 62 9.71 9.38 -12.05
CA MET A 62 8.96 10.37 -11.25
C MET A 62 7.63 10.76 -11.90
N LYS A 63 7.60 10.90 -13.23
CA LYS A 63 6.37 11.20 -13.97
C LYS A 63 5.33 10.08 -13.81
N ASP A 64 5.76 8.84 -13.88
CA ASP A 64 4.89 7.68 -13.77
C ASP A 64 4.35 7.54 -12.33
N PHE A 65 5.17 7.78 -11.32
CA PHE A 65 4.72 7.83 -9.92
C PHE A 65 3.72 8.96 -9.66
N LEU A 66 3.93 10.16 -10.22
CA LEU A 66 2.96 11.25 -10.13
C LEU A 66 1.63 10.92 -10.81
N MET A 67 1.68 10.27 -11.98
CA MET A 67 0.48 9.79 -12.66
C MET A 67 -0.24 8.71 -11.85
N ALA A 68 0.50 7.76 -11.29
CA ALA A 68 -0.05 6.72 -10.44
C ALA A 68 -0.72 7.30 -9.18
N ALA A 69 -0.07 8.26 -8.52
CA ALA A 69 -0.64 8.96 -7.37
C ALA A 69 -1.93 9.72 -7.73
N ASN A 70 -2.00 10.33 -8.92
CA ASN A 70 -3.23 10.96 -9.41
C ASN A 70 -4.34 9.92 -9.65
N TYR A 71 -4.04 8.78 -10.25
CA TYR A 71 -5.01 7.70 -10.44
C TYR A 71 -5.50 7.12 -9.09
N ALA A 72 -4.58 6.93 -8.15
CA ALA A 72 -4.93 6.55 -6.77
C ALA A 72 -5.90 7.58 -6.15
N GLY A 73 -5.60 8.88 -6.32
CA GLY A 73 -6.44 9.97 -5.86
C GLY A 73 -7.86 9.95 -6.45
N ILE A 74 -7.99 9.69 -7.76
CA ILE A 74 -9.30 9.54 -8.42
C ILE A 74 -10.04 8.32 -7.85
N ALA A 75 -9.37 7.19 -7.69
CA ALA A 75 -9.97 5.97 -7.17
C ALA A 75 -10.48 6.16 -5.73
N PHE A 76 -9.61 6.58 -4.81
CA PHE A 76 -9.97 6.68 -3.40
C PHE A 76 -10.91 7.85 -3.10
N GLY A 77 -10.78 8.98 -3.80
CA GLY A 77 -11.67 10.13 -3.66
C GLY A 77 -13.14 9.81 -3.96
N ASN A 78 -13.40 8.77 -4.76
CA ASN A 78 -14.75 8.31 -5.10
C ASN A 78 -15.18 7.03 -4.35
N ALA A 79 -14.24 6.15 -4.00
CA ALA A 79 -14.53 4.87 -3.35
C ALA A 79 -14.18 4.82 -1.86
N GLY A 80 -13.38 5.78 -1.38
CA GLY A 80 -12.92 5.84 0.01
C GLY A 80 -11.76 4.88 0.31
N CYS A 81 -11.26 4.99 1.53
CA CYS A 81 -10.29 4.10 2.16
C CYS A 81 -10.98 3.14 3.12
N ALA A 82 -10.23 2.24 3.76
CA ALA A 82 -10.76 1.20 4.64
C ALA A 82 -9.87 0.99 5.88
N ALA A 83 -9.73 -0.26 6.34
CA ALA A 83 -9.13 -0.58 7.62
C ALA A 83 -7.62 -0.26 7.73
N VAL A 84 -6.86 -0.29 6.64
CA VAL A 84 -5.43 0.09 6.70
C VAL A 84 -5.29 1.54 7.17
N HIS A 85 -6.02 2.46 6.54
CA HIS A 85 -6.01 3.87 6.93
C HIS A 85 -6.59 4.07 8.33
N ALA A 86 -7.71 3.43 8.67
CA ALA A 86 -8.33 3.55 9.98
C ALA A 86 -7.38 3.15 11.11
N LEU A 87 -6.73 1.99 10.98
CA LEU A 87 -5.79 1.46 11.97
C LEU A 87 -4.45 2.21 12.00
N SER A 88 -4.08 2.89 10.92
CA SER A 88 -2.82 3.65 10.87
C SER A 88 -2.88 5.02 11.55
N TYR A 89 -4.07 5.63 11.67
CA TYR A 89 -4.22 6.95 12.27
C TYR A 89 -3.67 7.09 13.69
N PRO A 90 -3.93 6.17 14.64
CA PRO A 90 -3.35 6.26 15.97
C PRO A 90 -1.82 6.25 15.96
N LEU A 91 -1.20 5.45 15.07
CA LEU A 91 0.25 5.40 14.93
C LEU A 91 0.83 6.74 14.46
N GLY A 92 0.21 7.37 13.48
CA GLY A 92 0.58 8.70 13.01
C GLY A 92 0.33 9.80 14.06
N ALA A 93 -0.83 9.79 14.70
CA ALA A 93 -1.25 10.82 15.64
C ALA A 93 -0.46 10.78 16.96
N LYS A 94 -0.24 9.60 17.52
CA LYS A 94 0.37 9.42 18.85
C LYS A 94 1.91 9.30 18.78
N TYR A 95 2.43 8.63 17.77
CA TYR A 95 3.87 8.32 17.63
C TYR A 95 4.57 9.14 16.56
N HIS A 96 3.85 10.06 15.90
CA HIS A 96 4.38 10.94 14.85
C HIS A 96 5.06 10.20 13.68
N VAL A 97 4.63 8.98 13.41
CA VAL A 97 5.10 8.19 12.27
C VAL A 97 4.53 8.79 10.98
N ALA A 98 5.34 8.86 9.93
CA ALA A 98 4.89 9.35 8.63
C ALA A 98 3.70 8.52 8.12
N HIS A 99 2.69 9.19 7.53
CA HIS A 99 1.41 8.57 7.16
C HIS A 99 1.58 7.31 6.30
N GLY A 100 2.37 7.37 5.23
CA GLY A 100 2.63 6.19 4.40
C GLY A 100 3.40 5.07 5.09
N GLU A 101 4.29 5.40 6.05
CA GLU A 101 4.96 4.40 6.90
C GLU A 101 3.96 3.76 7.88
N SER A 102 3.06 4.56 8.47
CA SER A 102 1.98 4.06 9.32
C SER A 102 1.03 3.12 8.56
N ASN A 103 0.66 3.49 7.33
CA ASN A 103 -0.14 2.64 6.46
C ASN A 103 0.59 1.33 6.14
N TYR A 104 1.89 1.39 5.82
CA TYR A 104 2.66 0.19 5.53
C TYR A 104 2.75 -0.76 6.73
N ALA A 105 2.89 -0.24 7.94
CA ALA A 105 2.93 -1.06 9.15
C ALA A 105 1.68 -1.97 9.29
N MET A 106 0.51 -1.50 8.85
CA MET A 106 -0.78 -2.22 8.91
C MET A 106 -1.08 -3.04 7.65
N PHE A 107 -0.52 -2.67 6.49
CA PHE A 107 -1.01 -3.03 5.17
C PHE A 107 -1.18 -4.53 4.92
N THR A 108 -0.11 -5.29 4.95
CA THR A 108 -0.16 -6.73 4.65
C THR A 108 -0.89 -7.53 5.74
N GLY A 109 -0.86 -7.07 6.99
CA GLY A 109 -1.63 -7.65 8.09
C GLY A 109 -3.14 -7.53 7.87
N VAL A 110 -3.61 -6.37 7.46
CA VAL A 110 -5.03 -6.14 7.12
C VAL A 110 -5.46 -6.98 5.93
N LEU A 111 -4.64 -7.08 4.88
CA LEU A 111 -4.96 -7.91 3.72
C LEU A 111 -5.04 -9.40 4.07
N ASN A 112 -4.15 -9.91 4.93
CA ASN A 112 -4.25 -11.27 5.44
C ASN A 112 -5.54 -11.50 6.22
N ASN A 113 -5.91 -10.56 7.09
CA ASN A 113 -7.17 -10.63 7.83
C ASN A 113 -8.40 -10.62 6.90
N TYR A 114 -8.39 -9.80 5.85
CA TYR A 114 -9.45 -9.83 4.84
C TYR A 114 -9.58 -11.18 4.14
N MET A 115 -8.45 -11.87 3.86
CA MET A 115 -8.46 -13.22 3.28
C MET A 115 -9.03 -14.26 4.23
N GLU A 116 -8.82 -14.12 5.54
CA GLU A 116 -9.43 -15.02 6.55
C GLU A 116 -10.94 -14.82 6.63
N ILE A 117 -11.42 -13.57 6.52
CA ILE A 117 -12.85 -13.23 6.57
C ILE A 117 -13.55 -13.64 5.26
N LYS A 118 -12.96 -13.31 4.12
CA LYS A 118 -13.54 -13.57 2.81
C LYS A 118 -12.45 -13.59 1.73
N SER A 119 -12.15 -14.77 1.22
CA SER A 119 -11.07 -15.00 0.25
C SER A 119 -11.49 -14.94 -1.22
N ASP A 120 -12.77 -14.70 -1.51
CA ASP A 120 -13.33 -14.63 -2.86
C ASP A 120 -13.69 -13.19 -3.30
N GLY A 121 -14.20 -13.03 -4.52
CA GLY A 121 -14.67 -11.74 -5.04
C GLY A 121 -13.53 -10.80 -5.43
N GLU A 122 -13.64 -9.52 -5.07
CA GLU A 122 -12.68 -8.49 -5.49
C GLU A 122 -11.28 -8.71 -4.91
N ILE A 123 -11.15 -9.26 -3.70
CA ILE A 123 -9.84 -9.53 -3.12
C ILE A 123 -9.11 -10.63 -3.88
N ALA A 124 -9.80 -11.69 -4.28
CA ALA A 124 -9.22 -12.74 -5.12
C ALA A 124 -8.77 -12.21 -6.48
N ARG A 125 -9.58 -11.35 -7.10
CA ARG A 125 -9.25 -10.69 -8.36
C ARG A 125 -8.03 -9.79 -8.22
N LEU A 126 -7.97 -8.99 -7.17
CA LEU A 126 -6.85 -8.10 -6.89
C LEU A 126 -5.56 -8.88 -6.62
N ASN A 127 -5.64 -9.95 -5.82
CA ASN A 127 -4.49 -10.79 -5.50
C ASN A 127 -3.90 -11.45 -6.74
N LYS A 128 -4.77 -11.98 -7.62
CA LYS A 128 -4.34 -12.54 -8.91
C LYS A 128 -3.64 -11.48 -9.76
N PHE A 129 -4.19 -10.28 -9.83
CA PHE A 129 -3.59 -9.17 -10.60
C PHE A 129 -2.22 -8.76 -10.04
N MET A 130 -2.09 -8.63 -8.71
CA MET A 130 -0.79 -8.32 -8.11
C MET A 130 0.22 -9.45 -8.30
N ALA A 131 -0.21 -10.71 -8.16
CA ALA A 131 0.64 -11.88 -8.38
C ALA A 131 1.18 -11.94 -9.82
N GLU A 132 0.34 -11.63 -10.82
CA GLU A 132 0.76 -11.53 -12.23
C GLU A 132 1.84 -10.47 -12.44
N ILE A 133 1.72 -9.30 -11.79
CA ILE A 133 2.72 -8.23 -11.88
C ILE A 133 4.02 -8.65 -11.18
N LEU A 134 3.91 -9.22 -9.97
CA LEU A 134 5.07 -9.63 -9.16
C LEU A 134 5.76 -10.91 -9.70
N GLY A 135 5.10 -11.64 -10.60
CA GLY A 135 5.62 -12.89 -11.15
C GLY A 135 5.67 -14.03 -10.13
N CYS A 136 4.67 -14.12 -9.25
CA CYS A 136 4.60 -15.12 -8.18
C CYS A 136 3.26 -15.84 -8.15
N ASP A 137 3.17 -16.90 -7.35
CA ASP A 137 1.91 -17.57 -7.06
C ASP A 137 1.03 -16.69 -6.15
N VAL A 138 -0.29 -16.80 -6.31
CA VAL A 138 -1.27 -16.00 -5.54
C VAL A 138 -1.15 -16.26 -4.02
N ASP A 139 -0.82 -17.48 -3.62
CA ASP A 139 -0.71 -17.88 -2.21
C ASP A 139 0.43 -17.16 -1.46
N VAL A 140 1.42 -16.61 -2.18
CA VAL A 140 2.57 -15.90 -1.61
C VAL A 140 2.57 -14.41 -1.95
N VAL A 141 1.50 -13.89 -2.57
CA VAL A 141 1.45 -12.51 -3.10
C VAL A 141 1.77 -11.46 -2.04
N TYR A 142 1.28 -11.61 -0.81
CA TYR A 142 1.52 -10.62 0.25
C TYR A 142 2.95 -10.70 0.79
N ALA A 143 3.56 -11.89 0.81
CA ALA A 143 4.96 -12.05 1.19
C ALA A 143 5.89 -11.42 0.14
N GLU A 144 5.61 -11.62 -1.14
CA GLU A 144 6.39 -11.01 -2.24
C GLU A 144 6.17 -9.49 -2.30
N LEU A 145 4.93 -9.03 -2.09
CA LEU A 145 4.62 -7.61 -1.95
C LEU A 145 5.42 -6.98 -0.80
N GLU A 146 5.43 -7.61 0.37
CA GLU A 146 6.17 -7.10 1.54
C GLU A 146 7.67 -7.08 1.30
N LYS A 147 8.24 -8.10 0.64
CA LYS A 147 9.65 -8.08 0.22
C LYS A 147 9.96 -6.89 -0.69
N LEU A 148 9.09 -6.60 -1.65
CA LEU A 148 9.27 -5.48 -2.56
C LEU A 148 9.16 -4.14 -1.82
N LEU A 149 8.18 -3.98 -0.94
CA LEU A 149 8.00 -2.76 -0.14
C LEU A 149 9.16 -2.53 0.84
N ASN A 150 9.78 -3.59 1.38
CA ASN A 150 10.94 -3.50 2.24
C ASN A 150 12.20 -2.95 1.52
N VAL A 151 12.24 -2.99 0.19
CA VAL A 151 13.27 -2.28 -0.59
C VAL A 151 13.08 -0.76 -0.50
N MET A 152 11.83 -0.32 -0.38
CA MET A 152 11.49 1.10 -0.28
C MET A 152 11.67 1.61 1.15
N ILE A 153 11.06 0.95 2.11
CA ILE A 153 11.16 1.27 3.55
C ILE A 153 11.13 -0.05 4.32
N PRO A 154 12.08 -0.30 5.24
CA PRO A 154 12.02 -1.46 6.12
C PRO A 154 10.74 -1.42 6.98
N LYS A 155 9.95 -2.51 6.94
CA LYS A 155 8.78 -2.65 7.81
C LYS A 155 9.23 -2.84 9.25
N LYS A 156 8.58 -2.12 10.15
CA LYS A 156 8.80 -2.25 11.59
C LYS A 156 7.56 -2.85 12.25
N ALA A 157 7.78 -3.63 13.30
CA ALA A 157 6.70 -4.08 14.17
C ALA A 157 6.19 -2.91 15.03
N LEU A 158 4.92 -2.96 15.45
CA LEU A 158 4.30 -1.86 16.21
C LEU A 158 5.05 -1.51 17.50
N HIS A 159 5.61 -2.50 18.19
CA HIS A 159 6.40 -2.27 19.40
C HIS A 159 7.70 -1.47 19.13
N GLU A 160 8.25 -1.52 17.92
CA GLU A 160 9.44 -0.73 17.55
C GLU A 160 9.14 0.78 17.42
N TYR A 161 7.85 1.13 17.25
CA TYR A 161 7.37 2.52 17.35
C TYR A 161 7.04 2.92 18.79
N GLY A 162 7.11 1.98 19.75
CA GLY A 162 6.78 2.20 21.14
C GLY A 162 5.34 1.84 21.53
N VAL A 163 4.57 1.21 20.63
CA VAL A 163 3.20 0.76 20.91
C VAL A 163 3.22 -0.39 21.89
N THR A 164 2.44 -0.29 22.96
CA THR A 164 2.27 -1.33 24.00
C THR A 164 1.05 -2.20 23.70
N GLU A 165 1.00 -3.41 24.28
CA GLU A 165 -0.16 -4.31 24.15
C GLU A 165 -1.48 -3.65 24.60
N ALA A 166 -1.45 -2.87 25.69
CA ALA A 166 -2.64 -2.18 26.19
C ALA A 166 -3.18 -1.14 25.19
N GLU A 167 -2.33 -0.58 24.35
CA GLU A 167 -2.71 0.42 23.32
C GLU A 167 -3.23 -0.23 22.04
N LEU A 168 -2.95 -1.51 21.81
CA LEU A 168 -3.48 -2.21 20.63
C LEU A 168 -5.02 -2.29 20.66
N GLU A 169 -5.61 -2.41 21.87
CA GLU A 169 -7.07 -2.40 22.03
C GLU A 169 -7.66 -1.03 21.65
N GLU A 170 -6.96 0.07 22.01
CA GLU A 170 -7.39 1.44 21.64
C GLU A 170 -7.31 1.69 20.11
N PHE A 171 -6.49 0.95 19.39
CA PHE A 171 -6.36 1.12 17.91
C PHE A 171 -7.54 0.49 17.16
N THR A 172 -8.32 -0.37 17.81
CA THR A 172 -9.43 -1.10 17.18
C THR A 172 -10.81 -0.54 17.54
N ASP A 173 -10.92 0.36 18.51
CA ASP A 173 -12.14 1.07 18.93
C ASP A 173 -12.40 2.31 18.07
#